data_875532d71fabd943a8f7a625fc4f6fff
#
_entry.id   875532d71fabd943a8f7a625fc4f6fff
#
_cell.length_a   1.000
_cell.length_b   1.000
_cell.length_c   1.000
_cell.angle_alpha   90.00
_cell.angle_beta   90.00
_cell.angle_gamma   90.00
#
_symmetry.space_group_name_H-M   'P 1'
#
loop_
_entity.id
_entity.type
_entity.pdbx_description
1 polymer ?
#
loop_
_entity_poly.entity_id
_entity_poly.type
_entity_poly.pdbx_seq_one_letter_code
_entity_poly.pdbx_strand_id
1 'polypeptide(L)'
;MQPLLKSCLQTVHVHKILGQTVIISRAAGRTPVPDRESIRKLAEHQSTMILFLSTSLTESLQEDLLAGGYPEDTPAAVVYKATWPEEQIFRCTVGTLHETVTGHHLTRTSLLIVGQCMGPDYDRSRLYHPSFTTQYRQGKEEGEPVS
;
A
#
# COMPACT_ATOMS: atom_id res chain seq x y z
N MET A 1 1.10 12.66 -10.09
CA MET A 1 1.05 11.46 -9.23
C MET A 1 2.17 10.53 -9.66
N GLN A 2 3.03 10.20 -8.75
CA GLN A 2 4.27 9.45 -9.00
C GLN A 2 3.98 8.00 -9.46
N PRO A 3 4.90 7.39 -10.23
CA PRO A 3 4.73 6.04 -10.75
C PRO A 3 4.41 4.99 -9.70
N LEU A 4 4.94 5.15 -8.48
CA LEU A 4 4.77 4.18 -7.41
C LEU A 4 3.34 4.15 -6.84
N LEU A 5 2.74 5.33 -6.63
CA LEU A 5 1.35 5.41 -6.18
C LEU A 5 0.39 4.93 -7.27
N LYS A 6 0.66 5.29 -8.53
CA LYS A 6 -0.07 4.76 -9.68
C LYS A 6 0.08 3.24 -9.78
N SER A 7 1.29 2.73 -9.62
CA SER A 7 1.56 1.29 -9.66
C SER A 7 0.84 0.56 -8.53
N CYS A 8 0.87 1.08 -7.30
CA CYS A 8 0.19 0.49 -6.16
C CYS A 8 -1.34 0.49 -6.34
N LEU A 9 -1.93 1.62 -6.75
CA LEU A 9 -3.36 1.73 -7.00
C LEU A 9 -3.81 0.91 -8.21
N GLN A 10 -3.01 0.84 -9.27
CA GLN A 10 -3.27 -0.04 -10.41
C GLN A 10 -3.13 -1.51 -10.04
N THR A 11 -2.16 -1.83 -9.17
CA THR A 11 -1.92 -3.19 -8.70
C THR A 11 -3.09 -3.70 -7.87
N VAL A 12 -3.66 -2.88 -7.01
CA VAL A 12 -4.83 -3.24 -6.20
C VAL A 12 -6.04 -3.63 -7.05
N HIS A 13 -6.25 -2.99 -8.20
CA HIS A 13 -7.34 -3.33 -9.12
C HIS A 13 -7.09 -4.62 -9.92
N VAL A 14 -5.88 -5.13 -9.92
CA VAL A 14 -5.40 -6.11 -10.91
C VAL A 14 -5.00 -7.43 -10.27
N HIS A 15 -4.82 -7.51 -8.93
CA HIS A 15 -4.29 -8.71 -8.31
C HIS A 15 -5.31 -9.51 -7.51
N LYS A 16 -5.67 -10.65 -8.07
CA LYS A 16 -6.56 -11.63 -7.44
C LYS A 16 -5.93 -12.35 -6.24
N ILE A 17 -4.61 -12.33 -6.14
CA ILE A 17 -3.84 -13.08 -5.13
C ILE A 17 -3.35 -12.20 -3.99
N LEU A 18 -3.09 -10.91 -4.22
CA LEU A 18 -2.47 -10.01 -3.23
C LEU A 18 -3.47 -9.13 -2.45
N GLY A 19 -4.75 -9.27 -2.73
CA GLY A 19 -5.81 -8.49 -2.09
C GLY A 19 -6.59 -7.63 -3.08
N GLN A 20 -7.89 -7.49 -2.83
CA GLN A 20 -8.82 -6.73 -3.68
C GLN A 20 -9.28 -5.44 -2.99
N THR A 21 -8.89 -5.25 -1.74
CA THR A 21 -9.35 -4.14 -0.91
C THR A 21 -8.19 -3.20 -0.61
N VAL A 22 -8.48 -1.92 -0.70
CA VAL A 22 -7.60 -0.85 -0.19
C VAL A 22 -8.31 -0.17 0.96
N ILE A 23 -7.65 -0.08 2.08
CA ILE A 23 -8.11 0.65 3.25
C ILE A 23 -7.34 1.96 3.32
N ILE A 24 -8.04 3.08 3.21
CA ILE A 24 -7.47 4.41 3.37
C ILE A 24 -7.92 4.94 4.73
N SER A 25 -6.97 5.19 5.62
CA SER A 25 -7.28 5.60 7.00
C SER A 25 -6.17 6.47 7.59
N ARG A 26 -6.28 6.75 8.87
CA ARG A 26 -5.29 7.45 9.67
C ARG A 26 -5.17 6.81 11.06
N ALA A 27 -4.02 6.92 11.68
CA ALA A 27 -3.88 6.57 13.09
C ALA A 27 -4.69 7.54 13.98
N ALA A 28 -5.21 7.02 15.09
CA ALA A 28 -5.77 7.85 16.14
C ALA A 28 -4.68 8.75 16.73
N GLY A 29 -4.87 10.05 16.62
CA GLY A 29 -3.98 11.05 17.20
C GLY A 29 -4.74 11.87 18.24
N ARG A 30 -4.69 13.20 18.11
CA ARG A 30 -5.46 14.12 18.97
C ARG A 30 -6.97 13.94 18.84
N THR A 31 -7.42 13.49 17.68
CA THR A 31 -8.81 13.14 17.41
C THR A 31 -8.99 11.63 17.51
N PRO A 32 -9.90 11.13 18.34
CA PRO A 32 -10.18 9.71 18.43
C PRO A 32 -10.75 9.17 17.11
N VAL A 33 -10.63 7.88 16.92
CA VAL A 33 -11.33 7.12 15.88
C VAL A 33 -12.25 6.10 16.56
N PRO A 34 -13.36 5.69 15.94
CA PRO A 34 -14.18 4.60 16.46
C PRO A 34 -13.33 3.33 16.65
N ASP A 35 -13.58 2.60 17.72
CA ASP A 35 -12.79 1.41 18.07
C ASP A 35 -12.73 0.38 16.93
N ARG A 36 -13.84 0.20 16.21
CA ARG A 36 -13.93 -0.69 15.04
C ARG A 36 -13.07 -0.24 13.85
N GLU A 37 -12.64 1.02 13.82
CA GLU A 37 -11.84 1.65 12.77
C GLU A 37 -10.40 1.90 13.25
N SER A 38 -10.02 1.33 14.39
CA SER A 38 -8.63 1.37 14.86
C SER A 38 -7.71 0.67 13.87
N ILE A 39 -6.48 1.15 13.75
CA ILE A 39 -5.49 0.56 12.84
C ILE A 39 -5.33 -0.93 13.10
N ARG A 40 -5.30 -1.34 14.36
CA ARG A 40 -5.20 -2.74 14.76
C ARG A 40 -6.32 -3.60 14.17
N LYS A 41 -7.57 -3.15 14.23
CA LYS A 41 -8.71 -3.89 13.68
C LYS A 41 -8.75 -3.88 12.16
N LEU A 42 -8.42 -2.75 11.55
CA LEU A 42 -8.31 -2.66 10.09
C LEU A 42 -7.18 -3.55 9.55
N ALA A 43 -6.08 -3.69 10.30
CA ALA A 43 -4.95 -4.53 9.95
C ALA A 43 -5.29 -6.03 9.94
N GLU A 44 -6.32 -6.48 10.67
CA GLU A 44 -6.78 -7.87 10.67
C GLU A 44 -7.19 -8.36 9.26
N HIS A 45 -7.59 -7.44 8.39
CA HIS A 45 -7.92 -7.76 6.99
C HIS A 45 -6.69 -8.04 6.12
N GLN A 46 -5.49 -7.67 6.57
CA GLN A 46 -4.22 -7.80 5.82
C GLN A 46 -4.29 -7.32 4.37
N SER A 47 -5.15 -6.33 4.14
CA SER A 47 -5.36 -5.68 2.84
C SER A 47 -4.24 -4.70 2.54
N THR A 48 -4.22 -4.12 1.36
CA THR A 48 -3.39 -2.93 1.13
C THR A 48 -3.93 -1.78 1.98
N MET A 49 -3.08 -1.18 2.82
CA MET A 49 -3.45 -0.02 3.63
C MET A 49 -2.68 1.21 3.18
N ILE A 50 -3.38 2.33 3.08
CA ILE A 50 -2.80 3.65 2.83
C ILE A 50 -3.13 4.52 4.04
N LEU A 51 -2.11 4.91 4.80
CA LEU A 51 -2.29 5.57 6.08
C LEU A 51 -1.66 6.96 6.05
N PHE A 52 -2.47 7.96 6.40
CA PHE A 52 -1.96 9.30 6.65
C PHE A 52 -1.17 9.29 7.96
N LEU A 53 0.13 9.52 7.84
CA LEU A 53 1.08 9.37 8.92
C LEU A 53 1.22 10.66 9.72
N SER A 54 0.94 10.56 11.01
CA SER A 54 1.48 11.50 11.99
C SER A 54 2.78 10.91 12.53
N THR A 55 3.89 11.51 12.21
CA THR A 55 5.23 10.97 12.51
C THR A 55 5.48 10.75 14.00
N SER A 56 4.80 11.49 14.88
CA SER A 56 4.83 11.26 16.32
C SER A 56 4.15 9.96 16.78
N LEU A 57 3.46 9.26 15.88
CA LEU A 57 2.69 8.04 16.19
C LEU A 57 3.23 6.78 15.48
N THR A 58 4.43 6.85 14.91
CA THR A 58 4.96 5.74 14.10
C THR A 58 5.24 4.48 14.90
N GLU A 59 5.68 4.63 16.16
CA GLU A 59 5.91 3.49 17.04
C GLU A 59 4.60 2.74 17.34
N SER A 60 3.60 3.45 17.84
CA SER A 60 2.28 2.86 18.12
C SER A 60 1.59 2.34 16.85
N LEU A 61 1.80 2.99 15.72
CA LEU A 61 1.28 2.53 14.43
C LEU A 61 1.91 1.20 14.00
N GLN A 62 3.22 1.06 14.15
CA GLN A 62 3.92 -0.20 13.88
C GLN A 62 3.41 -1.31 14.80
N GLU A 63 3.27 -1.04 16.09
CA GLU A 63 2.71 -1.99 17.06
C GLU A 63 1.29 -2.42 16.69
N ASP A 64 0.43 -1.49 16.32
CA ASP A 64 -0.94 -1.78 15.91
C ASP A 64 -1.03 -2.61 14.63
N LEU A 65 -0.16 -2.37 13.65
CA LEU A 65 -0.09 -3.17 12.43
C LEU A 65 0.35 -4.60 12.71
N LEU A 66 1.38 -4.78 13.54
CA LEU A 66 1.87 -6.10 13.94
C LEU A 66 0.82 -6.84 14.78
N ALA A 67 0.21 -6.16 15.76
CA ALA A 67 -0.84 -6.74 16.60
C ALA A 67 -2.11 -7.09 15.82
N GLY A 68 -2.39 -6.41 14.71
CA GLY A 68 -3.46 -6.72 13.78
C GLY A 68 -3.16 -7.89 12.85
N GLY A 69 -1.93 -8.41 12.85
CA GLY A 69 -1.56 -9.64 12.14
C GLY A 69 -0.67 -9.48 10.92
N TYR A 70 -0.22 -8.28 10.58
CA TYR A 70 0.80 -8.14 9.54
C TYR A 70 2.12 -8.75 10.01
N PRO A 71 2.74 -9.66 9.22
CA PRO A 71 4.11 -10.10 9.46
C PRO A 71 5.09 -8.92 9.46
N GLU A 72 6.17 -9.04 10.24
CA GLU A 72 7.22 -8.00 10.31
C GLU A 72 7.87 -7.70 8.95
N ASP A 73 7.98 -8.71 8.10
CA ASP A 73 8.55 -8.63 6.76
C ASP A 73 7.58 -8.11 5.69
N THR A 74 6.34 -7.80 6.07
CA THR A 74 5.36 -7.24 5.13
C THR A 74 5.90 -5.97 4.48
N PRO A 75 5.96 -5.91 3.14
CA PRO A 75 6.48 -4.76 2.43
C PRO A 75 5.69 -3.48 2.73
N ALA A 76 6.41 -2.39 2.92
CA ALA A 76 5.84 -1.07 3.14
C ALA A 76 6.68 0.02 2.45
N ALA A 77 6.11 1.18 2.30
CA ALA A 77 6.82 2.37 1.85
C ALA A 77 6.28 3.63 2.53
N VAL A 78 7.19 4.49 2.93
CA VAL A 78 6.86 5.84 3.39
C VAL A 78 7.09 6.81 2.25
N VAL A 79 6.06 7.52 1.85
CA VAL A 79 6.12 8.56 0.82
C VAL A 79 6.09 9.91 1.51
N TYR A 80 7.22 10.60 1.50
CA TYR A 80 7.36 11.93 2.07
C TYR A 80 7.01 12.99 1.01
N LYS A 81 6.19 13.96 1.36
CA LYS A 81 5.74 15.04 0.46
C LYS A 81 5.22 14.51 -0.89
N ALA A 82 4.34 13.51 -0.85
CA ALA A 82 3.73 12.94 -2.05
C ALA A 82 3.19 14.03 -2.98
N THR A 83 3.55 13.95 -4.27
CA THR A 83 3.18 14.89 -5.33
C THR A 83 3.90 16.27 -5.33
N TRP A 84 4.75 16.51 -4.35
CA TRP A 84 5.57 17.73 -4.32
C TRP A 84 6.88 17.53 -5.10
N PRO A 85 7.56 18.63 -5.52
CA PRO A 85 8.86 18.50 -6.20
C PRO A 85 9.93 17.77 -5.37
N GLU A 86 9.83 17.85 -4.04
CA GLU A 86 10.75 17.22 -3.09
C GLU A 86 10.28 15.85 -2.61
N GLU A 87 9.39 15.20 -3.33
CA GLU A 87 8.91 13.87 -2.98
C GLU A 87 10.05 12.87 -2.84
N GLN A 88 10.05 12.13 -1.75
CA GLN A 88 10.98 11.03 -1.48
C GLN A 88 10.20 9.78 -1.06
N ILE A 89 10.70 8.63 -1.47
CA ILE A 89 10.09 7.33 -1.18
C ILE A 89 11.10 6.45 -0.46
N PHE A 90 10.74 6.02 0.72
CA PHE A 90 11.55 5.14 1.55
C PHE A 90 10.87 3.77 1.65
N ARG A 91 11.47 2.75 1.05
CA ARG A 91 10.99 1.37 1.16
C ARG A 91 11.44 0.78 2.49
N CYS A 92 10.53 0.09 3.15
CA CYS A 92 10.76 -0.57 4.43
C CYS A 92 9.86 -1.80 4.56
N THR A 93 9.83 -2.38 5.73
CA THR A 93 8.84 -3.38 6.14
C THR A 93 8.03 -2.84 7.32
N VAL A 94 6.96 -3.54 7.68
CA VAL A 94 6.19 -3.18 8.87
C VAL A 94 7.07 -3.17 10.11
N GLY A 95 7.96 -4.16 10.25
CA GLY A 95 8.89 -4.24 11.40
C GLY A 95 9.94 -3.14 11.47
N THR A 96 10.28 -2.49 10.35
CA THR A 96 11.30 -1.42 10.29
C THR A 96 10.71 -0.03 10.05
N LEU A 97 9.39 0.11 10.12
CA LEU A 97 8.71 1.36 9.84
C LEU A 97 9.17 2.51 10.72
N HIS A 98 9.18 2.32 12.04
CA HIS A 98 9.54 3.36 13.00
C HIS A 98 11.00 3.80 12.84
N GLU A 99 11.91 2.85 12.67
CA GLU A 99 13.33 3.11 12.41
C GLU A 99 13.52 3.91 11.10
N THR A 100 12.80 3.55 10.05
CA THR A 100 12.88 4.25 8.76
C THR A 100 12.43 5.71 8.89
N VAL A 101 11.32 5.97 9.57
CA VAL A 101 10.78 7.32 9.75
C VAL A 101 11.70 8.18 10.61
N THR A 102 12.22 7.62 11.70
CA THR A 102 13.11 8.33 12.63
C THR A 102 14.49 8.55 12.02
N GLY A 103 15.05 7.54 11.34
CA GLY A 103 16.37 7.63 10.69
C GLY A 103 16.44 8.67 9.58
N HIS A 104 15.34 8.89 8.88
CA HIS A 104 15.25 9.93 7.84
C HIS A 104 14.68 11.27 8.34
N HIS A 105 14.45 11.41 9.65
CA HIS A 105 13.95 12.64 10.28
C HIS A 105 12.64 13.16 9.64
N LEU A 106 11.75 12.25 9.24
CA LEU A 106 10.50 12.60 8.60
C LEU A 106 9.53 13.15 9.65
N THR A 107 9.14 14.40 9.55
CA THR A 107 8.37 15.08 10.61
C THR A 107 6.92 15.36 10.26
N ARG A 108 6.59 15.52 8.99
CA ARG A 108 5.22 15.86 8.53
C ARG A 108 5.01 15.40 7.08
N THR A 109 3.75 15.41 6.65
CA THR A 109 3.38 15.23 5.23
C THR A 109 3.87 13.90 4.66
N SER A 110 3.73 12.83 5.44
CA SER A 110 4.10 11.48 5.03
C SER A 110 2.86 10.60 4.86
N LEU A 111 2.92 9.72 3.88
CA LEU A 111 1.93 8.70 3.58
C LEU A 111 2.60 7.35 3.72
N LEU A 112 1.97 6.44 4.47
CA LEU A 112 2.42 5.06 4.57
C LEU A 112 1.58 4.18 3.66
N ILE A 113 2.23 3.36 2.87
CA ILE A 113 1.60 2.30 2.08
C ILE A 113 2.11 0.96 2.62
N VAL A 114 1.19 0.08 3.03
CA VAL A 114 1.50 -1.24 3.57
C VAL A 114 0.79 -2.30 2.76
N GLY A 115 1.48 -3.38 2.45
CA GLY A 115 0.88 -4.56 1.83
C GLY A 115 1.77 -5.20 0.78
N GLN A 116 1.39 -6.40 0.38
CA GLN A 116 2.13 -7.19 -0.61
C GLN A 116 2.25 -6.51 -1.98
N CYS A 117 1.38 -5.54 -2.28
CA CYS A 117 1.48 -4.72 -3.50
C CYS A 117 2.80 -3.94 -3.60
N MET A 118 3.50 -3.75 -2.47
CA MET A 118 4.81 -3.08 -2.41
C MET A 118 5.98 -4.06 -2.57
N GLY A 119 5.71 -5.38 -2.60
CA GLY A 119 6.71 -6.42 -2.78
C GLY A 119 7.22 -6.53 -4.22
N PRO A 120 8.32 -7.28 -4.44
CA PRO A 120 8.88 -7.52 -5.76
C PRO A 120 8.02 -8.48 -6.59
N ASP A 121 7.30 -9.38 -5.95
CA ASP A 121 6.50 -10.40 -6.59
C ASP A 121 5.06 -9.92 -6.77
N TYR A 122 4.67 -9.69 -7.98
CA TYR A 122 3.28 -9.39 -8.30
C TYR A 122 2.84 -10.13 -9.56
N ASP A 123 1.64 -10.65 -9.52
CA ASP A 123 1.00 -11.27 -10.67
C ASP A 123 0.03 -10.28 -11.32
N ARG A 124 0.05 -10.13 -12.64
CA ARG A 124 -0.87 -9.23 -13.34
C ARG A 124 -2.21 -9.93 -13.56
N SER A 125 -3.31 -9.21 -13.31
CA SER A 125 -4.63 -9.73 -13.65
C SER A 125 -4.72 -10.09 -15.12
N ARG A 126 -5.13 -11.31 -15.40
CA ARG A 126 -5.38 -11.77 -16.76
C ARG A 126 -6.59 -11.07 -17.40
N LEU A 127 -7.44 -10.43 -16.63
CA LEU A 127 -8.63 -9.74 -17.13
C LEU A 127 -8.32 -8.67 -18.18
N TYR A 128 -7.17 -8.00 -18.04
CA TYR A 128 -6.70 -6.98 -18.98
C TYR A 128 -5.63 -7.50 -19.94
N HIS A 129 -5.31 -8.78 -19.87
CA HIS A 129 -4.36 -9.39 -20.82
C HIS A 129 -4.95 -9.39 -22.24
N PRO A 130 -4.18 -9.11 -23.30
CA PRO A 130 -4.69 -9.09 -24.67
C PRO A 130 -5.37 -10.39 -25.11
N SER A 131 -4.90 -11.55 -24.61
CA SER A 131 -5.46 -12.87 -24.93
C SER A 131 -6.72 -13.22 -24.13
N PHE A 132 -7.14 -12.39 -23.16
CA PHE A 132 -8.33 -12.68 -22.36
C PHE A 132 -9.61 -12.25 -23.07
N THR A 133 -10.47 -13.22 -23.35
CA THR A 133 -11.78 -12.98 -23.96
C THR A 133 -12.80 -12.64 -22.90
N THR A 134 -13.50 -11.54 -23.09
CA THR A 134 -14.63 -11.12 -22.26
C THR A 134 -15.91 -11.09 -23.10
N GLN A 135 -17.05 -10.93 -22.44
CA GLN A 135 -18.36 -10.74 -23.11
C GLN A 135 -18.35 -9.59 -24.14
N TYR A 136 -17.47 -8.61 -23.95
CA TYR A 136 -17.38 -7.39 -24.77
C TYR A 136 -16.12 -7.30 -25.64
N ARG A 137 -15.16 -8.23 -25.47
CA ARG A 137 -13.89 -8.20 -26.17
C ARG A 137 -13.36 -9.61 -26.41
N GLN A 138 -13.08 -9.95 -27.67
CA GLN A 138 -12.32 -11.16 -27.99
C GLN A 138 -10.83 -10.94 -27.69
N GLY A 139 -10.21 -11.91 -27.02
CA GLY A 139 -8.76 -11.92 -26.82
C GLY A 139 -8.01 -12.12 -28.13
N LYS A 140 -6.83 -11.55 -28.24
CA LYS A 140 -5.91 -11.81 -29.36
C LYS A 140 -5.04 -13.01 -29.01
N GLU A 141 -4.72 -13.85 -30.00
CA GLU A 141 -3.75 -14.94 -29.82
C GLU A 141 -2.34 -14.37 -29.59
N GLU A 142 -1.54 -15.08 -28.75
CA GLU A 142 -0.14 -14.70 -28.52
C GLU A 142 0.64 -14.80 -29.84
N GLY A 143 1.03 -13.66 -30.38
CA GLY A 143 1.81 -13.58 -31.65
C GLY A 143 1.29 -12.55 -32.65
N GLU A 144 0.12 -11.97 -32.50
CA GLU A 144 -0.34 -10.89 -33.37
C GLU A 144 0.28 -9.53 -33.00
N PRO A 145 0.84 -8.79 -33.98
CA PRO A 145 1.41 -7.48 -33.73
C PRO A 145 0.31 -6.50 -33.29
N VAL A 146 0.62 -5.73 -32.24
CA VAL A 146 -0.25 -4.65 -31.75
C VAL A 146 -0.27 -3.57 -32.83
N SER A 147 -1.39 -3.40 -33.48
CA SER A 147 -1.65 -2.30 -34.42
C SER A 147 -2.08 -1.04 -33.67
#